data_ac1c752b53e344c6ab9f7202605e5305
#
_entry.id   ac1c752b53e344c6ab9f7202605e5305
#
_cell.length_a   1.000
_cell.length_b   1.000
_cell.length_c   1.000
_cell.angle_alpha   90.00
_cell.angle_beta   90.00
_cell.angle_gamma   90.00
#
_symmetry.space_group_name_H-M   'P 1'
#
loop_
_entity.id
_entity.type
_entity.pdbx_description
1 polymer ?
#
loop_
_entity_poly.entity_id
_entity_poly.type
_entity_poly.pdbx_seq_one_letter_code
_entity_poly.pdbx_strand_id
1 'polypeptide(L)'
;MKRTNRTLFIHNTARGRIKFLLLALFAFQGLQAQKLFPAPSAIETHKGTFSYDEVSAKCVRTTISKSLPAIGIEYSDEAYQLEITPDSIFIDATSVKGAFYARQAIKQLAQHERGKIRCCRIYSSPRYAWRGFMLDESRHFFGKEKVKQYLDLMALLHLNVFHWHLTDEPGWRIEIKNTLS
;
A
#
# COMPACT_ATOMS: atom_id res chain seq x y z
N MET A 1 52.39 5.52 61.47
CA MET A 1 51.97 4.90 60.19
C MET A 1 50.47 4.63 60.23
N LYS A 2 49.67 5.49 59.58
CA LYS A 2 48.19 5.36 59.54
C LYS A 2 47.84 4.88 58.15
N ARG A 3 47.26 3.67 58.01
CA ARG A 3 46.65 3.14 56.78
C ARG A 3 45.23 3.64 56.70
N THR A 4 44.89 4.44 55.70
CA THR A 4 43.54 4.86 55.34
C THR A 4 42.93 3.81 54.41
N ASN A 5 41.89 3.10 54.87
CA ASN A 5 41.02 2.27 54.05
C ASN A 5 40.14 3.18 53.22
N ARG A 6 40.25 3.13 51.88
CA ARG A 6 39.25 3.70 50.95
C ARG A 6 38.31 2.56 50.55
N THR A 7 37.12 2.51 51.13
CA THR A 7 36.02 1.70 50.67
C THR A 7 35.38 2.41 49.46
N LEU A 8 35.53 1.81 48.26
CA LEU A 8 34.85 2.27 47.06
C LEU A 8 33.39 1.83 47.17
N PHE A 9 32.47 2.79 47.25
CA PHE A 9 31.06 2.60 47.07
C PHE A 9 30.76 2.38 45.57
N ILE A 10 30.57 1.12 45.19
CA ILE A 10 29.93 0.76 43.88
C ILE A 10 28.46 0.60 44.15
N HIS A 11 27.73 1.70 44.05
CA HIS A 11 26.26 1.64 44.09
C HIS A 11 25.66 2.10 42.76
N ASN A 12 24.91 1.21 42.14
CA ASN A 12 23.71 1.50 41.40
C ASN A 12 23.82 1.85 39.91
N THR A 13 24.51 1.02 39.10
CA THR A 13 24.45 1.13 37.63
C THR A 13 23.49 0.14 36.97
N ALA A 14 23.08 -0.94 37.68
CA ALA A 14 22.18 -1.97 37.12
C ALA A 14 20.73 -1.49 36.95
N ARG A 15 20.19 -0.77 37.93
CA ARG A 15 18.79 -0.24 37.86
C ARG A 15 18.61 0.84 36.80
N GLY A 16 19.63 1.66 36.53
CA GLY A 16 19.60 2.66 35.45
C GLY A 16 19.61 2.04 34.05
N ARG A 17 20.44 1.02 33.86
CA ARG A 17 20.55 0.29 32.57
C ARG A 17 19.28 -0.49 32.23
N ILE A 18 18.61 -1.10 33.23
CA ILE A 18 17.32 -1.80 33.00
C ILE A 18 16.22 -0.82 32.63
N LYS A 19 16.15 0.36 33.24
CA LYS A 19 15.17 1.41 32.87
C LYS A 19 15.42 1.96 31.47
N PHE A 20 16.66 2.13 31.06
CA PHE A 20 17.01 2.57 29.69
C PHE A 20 16.69 1.49 28.65
N LEU A 21 16.93 0.20 28.94
CA LEU A 21 16.59 -0.90 28.07
C LEU A 21 15.06 -1.06 27.91
N LEU A 22 14.30 -0.90 29.00
CA LEU A 22 12.84 -0.93 28.95
C LEU A 22 12.26 0.28 28.20
N LEU A 23 12.85 1.48 28.32
CA LEU A 23 12.44 2.66 27.57
C LEU A 23 12.74 2.50 26.08
N ALA A 24 13.88 1.89 25.72
CA ALA A 24 14.23 1.58 24.32
C ALA A 24 13.33 0.51 23.71
N LEU A 25 12.91 -0.51 24.48
CA LEU A 25 11.93 -1.53 24.04
C LEU A 25 10.54 -0.93 23.82
N PHE A 26 10.11 0.05 24.64
CA PHE A 26 8.83 0.74 24.45
C PHE A 26 8.86 1.69 23.24
N ALA A 27 10.00 2.29 22.91
CA ALA A 27 10.14 3.15 21.73
C ALA A 27 10.10 2.36 20.42
N PHE A 28 10.41 1.06 20.43
CA PHE A 28 10.40 0.19 19.25
C PHE A 28 9.01 -0.35 18.88
N GLN A 29 8.01 -0.22 19.74
CA GLN A 29 6.64 -0.69 19.46
C GLN A 29 5.83 0.27 18.55
N GLY A 30 6.38 1.42 18.16
CA GLY A 30 5.72 2.45 17.36
C GLY A 30 5.93 2.37 15.84
N LEU A 31 6.88 1.57 15.35
CA LEU A 31 7.20 1.46 13.91
C LEU A 31 6.59 0.20 13.26
N GLN A 32 5.30 0.00 13.39
CA GLN A 32 4.60 -0.85 12.44
C GLN A 32 4.33 -0.02 11.18
N ALA A 33 5.25 -0.11 10.21
CA ALA A 33 5.05 0.47 8.90
C ALA A 33 3.75 -0.10 8.32
N GLN A 34 2.89 0.77 7.79
CA GLN A 34 1.70 0.33 7.07
C GLN A 34 2.14 -0.53 5.89
N LYS A 35 1.68 -1.78 5.87
CA LYS A 35 2.07 -2.74 4.83
C LYS A 35 1.20 -2.50 3.59
N LEU A 36 1.70 -1.69 2.68
CA LEU A 36 1.15 -1.54 1.33
C LEU A 36 2.04 -2.25 0.32
N PHE A 37 1.43 -2.89 -0.63
CA PHE A 37 2.11 -3.49 -1.76
C PHE A 37 1.39 -3.13 -3.08
N PRO A 38 2.09 -2.54 -4.08
CA PRO A 38 3.50 -2.13 -4.03
C PRO A 38 3.76 -1.05 -2.98
N ALA A 39 5.01 -0.97 -2.51
CA ALA A 39 5.39 0.05 -1.55
C ALA A 39 5.24 1.45 -2.18
N PRO A 40 4.60 2.39 -1.49
CA PRO A 40 4.47 3.75 -1.97
C PRO A 40 5.81 4.49 -1.92
N SER A 41 5.89 5.63 -2.61
CA SER A 41 7.09 6.47 -2.65
C SER A 41 7.45 7.06 -1.29
N ALA A 42 6.44 7.47 -0.50
CA ALA A 42 6.60 7.96 0.87
C ALA A 42 5.33 7.74 1.70
N ILE A 43 5.51 7.57 3.01
CA ILE A 43 4.43 7.51 4.01
C ILE A 43 4.81 8.39 5.20
N GLU A 44 3.90 9.29 5.56
CA GLU A 44 3.98 10.11 6.77
C GLU A 44 2.85 9.67 7.72
N THR A 45 3.20 9.19 8.90
CA THR A 45 2.21 8.72 9.88
C THR A 45 1.76 9.86 10.79
N HIS A 46 0.47 9.91 11.09
CA HIS A 46 -0.16 10.88 11.98
C HIS A 46 -0.84 10.19 13.17
N LYS A 47 -1.17 10.96 14.20
CA LYS A 47 -1.95 10.45 15.33
C LYS A 47 -3.41 10.26 14.91
N GLY A 48 -4.04 9.17 15.38
CA GLY A 48 -5.44 8.88 15.14
C GLY A 48 -5.66 7.67 14.24
N THR A 49 -6.91 7.27 14.12
CA THR A 49 -7.38 6.17 13.29
C THR A 49 -8.69 6.56 12.61
N PHE A 50 -8.89 6.10 11.39
CA PHE A 50 -10.12 6.20 10.63
C PHE A 50 -10.83 4.84 10.62
N SER A 51 -12.12 4.80 10.96
CA SER A 51 -12.92 3.58 10.83
C SER A 51 -13.46 3.47 9.40
N TYR A 52 -13.00 2.48 8.67
CA TYR A 52 -13.41 2.23 7.28
C TYR A 52 -14.44 1.11 7.24
N ASP A 53 -15.66 1.45 6.87
CA ASP A 53 -16.80 0.57 6.62
C ASP A 53 -17.57 1.02 5.36
N GLU A 54 -18.67 0.36 5.02
CA GLU A 54 -19.48 0.72 3.85
C GLU A 54 -20.08 2.13 3.93
N VAL A 55 -20.35 2.62 5.14
CA VAL A 55 -20.92 3.98 5.37
C VAL A 55 -19.82 5.02 5.22
N SER A 56 -18.64 4.76 5.76
CA SER A 56 -17.50 5.67 5.71
C SER A 56 -16.87 5.80 4.31
N ALA A 57 -17.17 4.88 3.40
CA ALA A 57 -16.80 5.02 1.98
C ALA A 57 -17.34 6.32 1.35
N LYS A 58 -18.43 6.89 1.90
CA LYS A 58 -18.98 8.19 1.51
C LYS A 58 -18.12 9.39 1.95
N CYS A 59 -17.22 9.18 2.93
CA CYS A 59 -16.27 10.19 3.40
C CYS A 59 -14.99 10.27 2.54
N VAL A 60 -14.91 9.51 1.44
CA VAL A 60 -13.79 9.54 0.50
C VAL A 60 -14.02 10.63 -0.54
N ARG A 61 -13.21 11.67 -0.49
CA ARG A 61 -13.23 12.79 -1.46
C ARG A 61 -12.10 12.60 -2.46
N THR A 62 -12.38 12.82 -3.74
CA THR A 62 -11.40 12.64 -4.82
C THR A 62 -11.28 13.91 -5.64
N THR A 63 -10.07 14.41 -5.79
CA THR A 63 -9.71 15.53 -6.65
C THR A 63 -8.75 15.04 -7.74
N ILE A 64 -8.97 15.47 -8.98
CA ILE A 64 -8.04 15.23 -10.08
C ILE A 64 -7.35 16.55 -10.41
N SER A 65 -6.02 16.58 -10.25
CA SER A 65 -5.18 17.74 -10.53
C SER A 65 -3.93 17.32 -11.27
N LYS A 66 -3.54 18.07 -12.29
CA LYS A 66 -2.30 17.79 -13.05
C LYS A 66 -1.02 18.01 -12.23
N SER A 67 -1.12 18.69 -11.09
CA SER A 67 0.00 18.93 -10.19
C SER A 67 -0.34 18.43 -8.78
N LEU A 68 0.52 17.60 -8.23
CA LEU A 68 0.50 17.22 -6.82
C LEU A 68 1.59 18.02 -6.08
N PRO A 69 1.51 18.16 -4.74
CA PRO A 69 2.58 18.79 -3.97
C PRO A 69 3.93 18.17 -4.28
N ALA A 70 4.92 18.99 -4.60
CA ALA A 70 6.26 18.54 -4.94
C ALA A 70 6.97 18.02 -3.67
N ILE A 71 7.21 16.71 -3.61
CA ILE A 71 7.98 16.05 -2.54
C ILE A 71 9.22 15.33 -3.09
N GLY A 72 9.80 15.85 -4.19
CA GLY A 72 10.96 15.25 -4.83
C GLY A 72 10.67 13.95 -5.59
N ILE A 73 9.41 13.66 -5.90
CA ILE A 73 8.96 12.49 -6.64
C ILE A 73 8.54 12.94 -8.04
N GLU A 74 9.00 12.21 -9.05
CA GLU A 74 8.51 12.38 -10.41
C GLU A 74 7.10 11.78 -10.52
N TYR A 75 6.13 12.60 -10.95
CA TYR A 75 4.74 12.19 -11.06
C TYR A 75 4.41 11.68 -12.46
N SER A 76 3.92 10.45 -12.50
CA SER A 76 3.28 9.86 -13.69
C SER A 76 1.78 10.23 -13.75
N ASP A 77 1.10 9.86 -14.83
CA ASP A 77 -0.36 9.96 -14.94
C ASP A 77 -1.12 9.00 -13.99
N GLU A 78 -0.41 8.14 -13.28
CA GLU A 78 -0.95 7.21 -12.28
C GLU A 78 -0.57 7.61 -10.83
N ALA A 79 0.04 8.79 -10.64
CA ALA A 79 0.43 9.26 -9.33
C ALA A 79 -0.77 9.70 -8.49
N TYR A 80 -0.65 9.53 -7.17
CA TYR A 80 -1.63 10.00 -6.20
C TYR A 80 -1.00 10.39 -4.88
N GLN A 81 -1.68 11.28 -4.17
CA GLN A 81 -1.55 11.54 -2.75
C GLN A 81 -2.83 11.06 -2.06
N LEU A 82 -2.67 10.34 -0.97
CA LEU A 82 -3.76 9.86 -0.14
C LEU A 82 -3.56 10.43 1.26
N GLU A 83 -4.53 11.17 1.78
CA GLU A 83 -4.53 11.68 3.15
C GLU A 83 -5.68 11.06 3.93
N ILE A 84 -5.37 10.40 5.03
CA ILE A 84 -6.31 9.74 5.93
C ILE A 84 -6.31 10.49 7.25
N THR A 85 -7.43 11.13 7.55
CA THR A 85 -7.72 11.83 8.81
C THR A 85 -8.71 11.01 9.65
N PRO A 86 -8.98 11.35 10.92
CA PRO A 86 -9.98 10.62 11.72
C PRO A 86 -11.40 10.62 11.12
N ASP A 87 -11.73 11.65 10.33
CA ASP A 87 -13.10 11.88 9.86
C ASP A 87 -13.29 11.69 8.35
N SER A 88 -12.22 11.71 7.57
CA SER A 88 -12.30 11.72 6.10
C SER A 88 -11.04 11.17 5.46
N ILE A 89 -11.21 10.69 4.22
CA ILE A 89 -10.12 10.30 3.33
C ILE A 89 -10.13 11.22 2.11
N PHE A 90 -8.97 11.81 1.79
CA PHE A 90 -8.78 12.66 0.62
C PHE A 90 -7.84 11.97 -0.36
N ILE A 91 -8.24 11.92 -1.61
CA ILE A 91 -7.46 11.42 -2.74
C ILE A 91 -7.21 12.59 -3.67
N ASP A 92 -5.96 13.00 -3.82
CA ASP A 92 -5.50 13.90 -4.87
C ASP A 92 -4.70 13.09 -5.88
N ALA A 93 -5.12 13.07 -7.14
CA ALA A 93 -4.51 12.23 -8.15
C ALA A 93 -4.26 13.01 -9.45
N THR A 94 -3.23 12.61 -10.21
CA THR A 94 -2.89 13.22 -11.50
C THR A 94 -3.89 12.85 -12.59
N SER A 95 -4.57 11.72 -12.42
CA SER A 95 -5.61 11.24 -13.34
C SER A 95 -6.59 10.28 -12.65
N VAL A 96 -7.59 9.83 -13.40
CA VAL A 96 -8.52 8.78 -12.98
C VAL A 96 -7.79 7.47 -12.65
N LYS A 97 -6.67 7.15 -13.32
CA LYS A 97 -5.85 5.98 -13.05
C LYS A 97 -5.19 6.07 -11.67
N GLY A 98 -4.60 7.23 -11.33
CA GLY A 98 -4.03 7.49 -10.01
C GLY A 98 -5.09 7.36 -8.91
N ALA A 99 -6.28 7.94 -9.11
CA ALA A 99 -7.39 7.82 -8.18
C ALA A 99 -7.87 6.35 -8.01
N PHE A 100 -7.84 5.56 -9.07
CA PHE A 100 -8.12 4.13 -9.01
C PHE A 100 -7.13 3.40 -8.11
N TYR A 101 -5.82 3.62 -8.28
CA TYR A 101 -4.79 2.97 -7.45
C TYR A 101 -4.80 3.46 -6.00
N ALA A 102 -5.12 4.73 -5.76
CA ALA A 102 -5.35 5.23 -4.39
C ALA A 102 -6.47 4.46 -3.68
N ARG A 103 -7.56 4.14 -4.39
CA ARG A 103 -8.65 3.32 -3.84
C ARG A 103 -8.23 1.89 -3.56
N GLN A 104 -7.34 1.29 -4.37
CA GLN A 104 -6.78 -0.03 -4.07
C GLN A 104 -5.89 0.01 -2.81
N ALA A 105 -5.11 1.08 -2.61
CA ALA A 105 -4.33 1.27 -1.39
C ALA A 105 -5.23 1.37 -0.15
N ILE A 106 -6.35 2.10 -0.20
CA ILE A 106 -7.33 2.16 0.89
C ILE A 106 -7.89 0.76 1.21
N LYS A 107 -8.24 -0.04 0.19
CA LYS A 107 -8.72 -1.42 0.39
C LYS A 107 -7.68 -2.29 1.10
N GLN A 108 -6.40 -2.21 0.70
CA GLN A 108 -5.32 -2.94 1.35
C GLN A 108 -5.17 -2.54 2.83
N LEU A 109 -5.16 -1.23 3.12
CA LEU A 109 -5.06 -0.72 4.49
C LEU A 109 -6.24 -1.20 5.34
N ALA A 110 -7.46 -1.11 4.82
CA ALA A 110 -8.66 -1.55 5.52
C ALA A 110 -8.63 -3.06 5.83
N GLN A 111 -8.16 -3.89 4.91
CA GLN A 111 -8.01 -5.33 5.11
C GLN A 111 -6.95 -5.65 6.16
N HIS A 112 -5.79 -5.01 6.09
CA HIS A 112 -4.69 -5.26 7.03
C HIS A 112 -5.01 -4.82 8.45
N GLU A 113 -5.69 -3.70 8.61
CA GLU A 113 -5.98 -3.09 9.91
C GLU A 113 -7.42 -3.39 10.39
N ARG A 114 -8.07 -4.38 9.80
CA ARG A 114 -9.44 -4.83 10.16
C ARG A 114 -10.44 -3.66 10.23
N GLY A 115 -10.38 -2.77 9.26
CA GLY A 115 -11.24 -1.60 9.16
C GLY A 115 -10.79 -0.38 9.98
N LYS A 116 -9.75 -0.46 10.81
CA LYS A 116 -9.23 0.68 11.59
C LYS A 116 -7.92 1.18 11.00
N ILE A 117 -7.99 2.03 9.99
CA ILE A 117 -6.82 2.55 9.28
C ILE A 117 -6.17 3.65 10.11
N ARG A 118 -4.85 3.57 10.34
CA ARG A 118 -4.10 4.66 10.99
C ARG A 118 -4.05 5.90 10.12
N CYS A 119 -4.20 7.08 10.74
CA CYS A 119 -4.08 8.34 10.03
C CYS A 119 -2.67 8.51 9.46
N CYS A 120 -2.59 8.87 8.18
CA CYS A 120 -1.33 9.01 7.46
C CYS A 120 -1.52 9.81 6.19
N ARG A 121 -0.40 10.27 5.64
CA ARG A 121 -0.32 10.79 4.28
C ARG A 121 0.59 9.88 3.48
N ILE A 122 0.12 9.45 2.31
CA ILE A 122 0.80 8.52 1.42
C ILE A 122 1.00 9.20 0.08
N TYR A 123 2.21 9.12 -0.45
CA TYR A 123 2.55 9.60 -1.77
C TYR A 123 2.99 8.41 -2.61
N SER A 124 2.42 8.25 -3.79
CA SER A 124 2.73 7.15 -4.67
C SER A 124 2.77 7.59 -6.12
N SER A 125 3.85 7.24 -6.79
CA SER A 125 4.01 7.32 -8.23
C SER A 125 4.71 6.05 -8.70
N PRO A 126 4.21 5.35 -9.72
CA PRO A 126 4.83 4.12 -10.17
C PRO A 126 6.21 4.39 -10.77
N ARG A 127 7.19 3.58 -10.36
CA ARG A 127 8.56 3.64 -10.88
C ARG A 127 8.65 3.22 -12.35
N TYR A 128 7.76 2.30 -12.77
CA TYR A 128 7.72 1.76 -14.14
C TYR A 128 6.37 2.05 -14.76
N ALA A 129 6.38 2.61 -15.96
CA ALA A 129 5.16 2.92 -16.72
C ALA A 129 4.45 1.64 -17.22
N TRP A 130 5.18 0.57 -17.50
CA TRP A 130 4.64 -0.71 -17.95
C TRP A 130 4.79 -1.78 -16.86
N ARG A 131 3.67 -2.32 -16.39
CA ARG A 131 3.61 -3.33 -15.34
C ARG A 131 2.61 -4.40 -15.75
N GLY A 132 3.12 -5.38 -16.49
CA GLY A 132 2.31 -6.39 -17.17
C GLY A 132 2.18 -7.71 -16.43
N PHE A 133 1.09 -8.39 -16.70
CA PHE A 133 0.86 -9.80 -16.38
C PHE A 133 0.34 -10.51 -17.62
N MET A 134 0.81 -11.72 -17.90
CA MET A 134 0.35 -12.54 -19.01
C MET A 134 -0.32 -13.82 -18.50
N LEU A 135 -1.48 -14.15 -19.08
CA LEU A 135 -2.17 -15.39 -18.83
C LEU A 135 -2.33 -16.13 -20.16
N ASP A 136 -1.86 -17.37 -20.19
CA ASP A 136 -1.98 -18.25 -21.34
C ASP A 136 -3.22 -19.17 -21.19
N GLU A 137 -4.31 -18.76 -21.80
CA GLU A 137 -5.54 -19.56 -21.86
C GLU A 137 -5.62 -20.49 -23.07
N SER A 138 -4.73 -20.32 -24.03
CA SER A 138 -4.66 -21.22 -25.17
C SER A 138 -4.17 -22.61 -24.77
N ARG A 139 -3.07 -22.66 -24.00
CA ARG A 139 -2.51 -23.94 -23.53
C ARG A 139 -3.26 -24.55 -22.37
N HIS A 140 -3.86 -23.71 -21.49
CA HIS A 140 -4.71 -24.17 -20.40
C HIS A 140 -5.87 -23.20 -20.17
N PHE A 141 -7.09 -23.68 -20.35
CA PHE A 141 -8.30 -22.86 -20.18
C PHE A 141 -8.72 -22.76 -18.71
N PHE A 142 -8.56 -21.58 -18.11
CA PHE A 142 -8.94 -21.31 -16.71
C PHE A 142 -10.39 -20.85 -16.56
N GLY A 143 -10.95 -20.26 -17.61
CA GLY A 143 -12.31 -19.76 -17.65
C GLY A 143 -12.49 -18.36 -17.07
N LYS A 144 -13.63 -17.76 -17.41
CA LYS A 144 -13.97 -16.35 -17.14
C LYS A 144 -13.79 -15.93 -15.67
N GLU A 145 -14.23 -16.76 -14.72
CA GLU A 145 -14.21 -16.38 -13.31
C GLU A 145 -12.77 -16.33 -12.76
N LYS A 146 -11.89 -17.19 -13.26
CA LYS A 146 -10.47 -17.13 -12.90
C LYS A 146 -9.79 -15.89 -13.47
N VAL A 147 -10.11 -15.52 -14.70
CA VAL A 147 -9.61 -14.28 -15.34
C VAL A 147 -10.00 -13.07 -14.52
N LYS A 148 -11.26 -12.97 -14.07
CA LYS A 148 -11.72 -11.88 -13.20
C LYS A 148 -10.93 -11.81 -11.88
N GLN A 149 -10.64 -12.94 -11.25
CA GLN A 149 -9.81 -13.00 -10.04
C GLN A 149 -8.40 -12.46 -10.29
N TYR A 150 -7.79 -12.77 -11.45
CA TYR A 150 -6.50 -12.20 -11.83
C TYR A 150 -6.57 -10.69 -12.07
N LEU A 151 -7.63 -10.19 -12.72
CA LEU A 151 -7.83 -8.74 -12.92
C LEU A 151 -7.98 -8.01 -11.58
N ASP A 152 -8.71 -8.57 -10.60
CA ASP A 152 -8.82 -8.01 -9.26
C ASP A 152 -7.46 -7.99 -8.54
N LEU A 153 -6.68 -9.07 -8.68
CA LEU A 153 -5.33 -9.14 -8.13
C LEU A 153 -4.38 -8.14 -8.82
N MET A 154 -4.45 -8.01 -10.14
CA MET A 154 -3.69 -7.02 -10.89
C MET A 154 -4.00 -5.59 -10.42
N ALA A 155 -5.28 -5.27 -10.22
CA ALA A 155 -5.70 -3.98 -9.68
C ALA A 155 -5.08 -3.72 -8.30
N LEU A 156 -5.13 -4.71 -7.40
CA LEU A 156 -4.57 -4.64 -6.06
C LEU A 156 -3.04 -4.44 -6.08
N LEU A 157 -2.34 -5.09 -7.01
CA LEU A 157 -0.89 -5.02 -7.18
C LEU A 157 -0.44 -3.84 -8.07
N HIS A 158 -1.34 -2.97 -8.47
CA HIS A 158 -1.10 -1.84 -9.37
C HIS A 158 -0.49 -2.24 -10.73
N LEU A 159 -0.83 -3.42 -11.25
CA LEU A 159 -0.47 -3.82 -12.62
C LEU A 159 -1.42 -3.14 -13.60
N ASN A 160 -0.90 -2.68 -14.75
CA ASN A 160 -1.67 -1.86 -15.69
C ASN A 160 -1.78 -2.44 -17.10
N VAL A 161 -1.13 -3.57 -17.37
CA VAL A 161 -1.18 -4.24 -18.67
C VAL A 161 -1.51 -5.72 -18.49
N PHE A 162 -2.59 -6.18 -19.12
CA PHE A 162 -2.96 -7.58 -19.17
C PHE A 162 -2.75 -8.13 -20.58
N HIS A 163 -1.79 -9.06 -20.73
CA HIS A 163 -1.62 -9.81 -21.95
C HIS A 163 -2.42 -11.11 -21.84
N TRP A 164 -3.56 -11.14 -22.49
CA TRP A 164 -4.43 -12.30 -22.51
C TRP A 164 -4.17 -13.12 -23.78
N HIS A 165 -3.42 -14.22 -23.64
CA HIS A 165 -3.07 -15.12 -24.73
C HIS A 165 -4.20 -16.12 -24.94
N LEU A 166 -5.07 -15.84 -25.92
CA LEU A 166 -6.32 -16.57 -26.16
C LEU A 166 -6.22 -17.62 -27.25
N THR A 167 -5.25 -17.49 -28.14
CA THR A 167 -5.19 -18.31 -29.36
C THR A 167 -3.77 -18.75 -29.66
N ASP A 168 -3.57 -20.05 -29.85
CA ASP A 168 -2.34 -20.68 -30.27
C ASP A 168 -2.67 -22.07 -30.84
N GLU A 169 -1.68 -22.87 -31.31
CA GLU A 169 -1.88 -24.22 -31.82
C GLU A 169 -2.78 -25.10 -30.94
N PRO A 170 -2.60 -25.18 -29.63
CA PRO A 170 -3.40 -26.08 -28.77
C PRO A 170 -4.81 -25.59 -28.49
N GLY A 171 -5.16 -24.33 -28.81
CA GLY A 171 -6.51 -23.86 -28.53
C GLY A 171 -6.86 -22.49 -29.05
N TRP A 172 -8.09 -22.35 -29.46
CA TRP A 172 -8.72 -21.10 -29.88
C TRP A 172 -9.87 -20.77 -28.93
N ARG A 173 -9.79 -19.63 -28.22
CA ARG A 173 -10.73 -19.22 -27.15
C ARG A 173 -11.59 -18.01 -27.52
N ILE A 174 -11.55 -17.60 -28.80
CA ILE A 174 -12.35 -16.47 -29.30
C ILE A 174 -13.52 -17.00 -30.07
N GLU A 175 -14.76 -16.56 -29.74
CA GLU A 175 -15.95 -16.88 -30.49
C GLU A 175 -15.90 -16.26 -31.90
N ILE A 176 -16.12 -17.07 -32.93
CA ILE A 176 -16.23 -16.62 -34.31
C ILE A 176 -17.72 -16.53 -34.68
N LYS A 177 -18.23 -15.29 -34.81
CA LYS A 177 -19.67 -15.06 -35.03
C LYS A 177 -20.11 -15.19 -36.47
N ASN A 178 -19.21 -15.09 -37.45
CA ASN A 178 -19.53 -15.20 -38.88
C ASN A 178 -18.55 -16.16 -39.55
N THR A 179 -18.80 -17.47 -39.41
CA THR A 179 -18.25 -18.43 -40.37
C THR A 179 -19.08 -18.32 -41.64
N LEU A 180 -18.44 -17.84 -42.71
CA LEU A 180 -19.03 -17.88 -44.06
C LEU A 180 -19.44 -19.34 -44.34
N SER A 181 -20.76 -19.57 -44.45
CA SER A 181 -21.35 -20.79 -45.00
C SER A 181 -21.04 -20.95 -46.49
#